data_eddf3d731d77e7dd769ec5047cb8147e
#
_entry.id   eddf3d731d77e7dd769ec5047cb8147e
#
_cell.length_a   1.000
_cell.length_b   1.000
_cell.length_c   1.000
_cell.angle_alpha   90.00
_cell.angle_beta   90.00
_cell.angle_gamma   90.00
#
_symmetry.space_group_name_H-M   'P 1'
#
loop_
_entity.id
_entity.type
_entity.pdbx_description
1 polymer ?
#
loop_
_entity_poly.entity_id
_entity_poly.type
_entity_poly.pdbx_seq_one_letter_code
_entity_poly.pdbx_strand_id
1 'polypeptide(L)'
;MTETEESKSFKSVEKSKIHEKLIDIFGKANVSQNTADLYPYSYDMTECEPHMPDFVVIPEKNNQLVDLVKFCNKNKIPIVPYISGNNVGGLTIPNNGGIIIDFGKKMNKILHVNENMMYALLEPGVTFGQLKKYLDDNHPNLRYSYPFAPPYAGVVGNAILSGMNNLSCKIGSMGDSINGLEVLLADGTIARIGSCFYGEREADPDSWWCRYPMPDLLGLFVNWQGMTGLVTKCAVQLWPNPPCKKVLLAIVFGLTDIGPVIREIGTNDVVDDISAVSSEVIKMSVEIPEPKKYPGEPDFAALFSISGKSEKLLKAKEEIVSERIQDLNKKGKKIILVDADEFVKLFNLRVRCHLDLPAVILSLVEYSGLTWFGSYAPTHKLETLIEKVDKLFHDHDVPSFIYMKSMKSGHYGIFRPIIRYNKFKEGEEEQIHTLLDKITDTCIQEGCIPYKTPAWMTEKLRKKINPGWITLFEKVKECLDPNNIFNPGRWNIE
;
A
#
# COMPACT_ATOMS: atom_id res chain seq x y z
N MET A 1 -9.38 28.41 -30.43
CA MET A 1 -8.01 28.17 -29.93
C MET A 1 -7.74 29.28 -28.94
N THR A 2 -8.20 29.08 -27.72
CA THR A 2 -8.01 29.96 -26.57
C THR A 2 -6.74 29.50 -25.88
N GLU A 3 -5.90 30.42 -25.49
CA GLU A 3 -4.69 30.23 -24.67
C GLU A 3 -5.07 29.50 -23.37
N THR A 4 -5.05 28.19 -23.44
CA THR A 4 -5.23 27.31 -22.30
C THR A 4 -3.86 26.84 -21.87
N GLU A 5 -3.48 27.26 -20.65
CA GLU A 5 -2.50 26.60 -19.81
C GLU A 5 -1.12 26.36 -20.44
N GLU A 6 -0.38 27.44 -20.63
CA GLU A 6 1.06 27.32 -20.40
C GLU A 6 1.23 26.74 -19.00
N SER A 7 1.46 25.43 -18.94
CA SER A 7 1.99 24.80 -17.75
C SER A 7 3.04 25.74 -17.20
N LYS A 8 3.06 26.00 -15.90
CA LYS A 8 4.08 26.78 -15.19
C LYS A 8 5.45 26.10 -15.33
N SER A 9 5.88 25.83 -16.55
CA SER A 9 7.22 25.37 -16.87
C SER A 9 8.15 26.53 -16.62
N PHE A 10 9.11 26.36 -15.72
CA PHE A 10 10.17 27.32 -15.47
C PHE A 10 10.77 27.81 -16.79
N LYS A 11 10.95 29.13 -16.93
CA LYS A 11 11.63 29.70 -18.11
C LYS A 11 12.97 28.99 -18.30
N SER A 12 13.40 28.77 -19.54
CA SER A 12 14.58 27.97 -19.88
C SER A 12 15.88 28.35 -19.13
N VAL A 13 16.09 29.63 -18.88
CA VAL A 13 17.25 30.15 -18.10
C VAL A 13 17.13 29.80 -16.60
N GLU A 14 15.93 29.75 -16.06
CA GLU A 14 15.68 29.38 -14.68
C GLU A 14 15.90 27.88 -14.48
N LYS A 15 15.48 27.07 -15.46
CA LYS A 15 15.68 25.61 -15.47
C LYS A 15 17.18 25.22 -15.50
N SER A 16 18.02 25.96 -16.24
CA SER A 16 19.46 25.72 -16.27
C SER A 16 20.11 25.99 -14.88
N LYS A 17 19.72 27.07 -14.20
CA LYS A 17 20.24 27.40 -12.86
C LYS A 17 19.82 26.35 -11.84
N ILE A 18 18.60 25.85 -11.92
CA ILE A 18 18.12 24.78 -11.05
C ILE A 18 18.97 23.52 -11.30
N HIS A 19 19.18 23.14 -12.56
CA HIS A 19 19.98 21.96 -12.92
C HIS A 19 21.43 22.07 -12.38
N GLU A 20 22.09 23.21 -12.55
CA GLU A 20 23.43 23.45 -11.99
C GLU A 20 23.43 23.28 -10.48
N LYS A 21 22.43 23.84 -9.77
CA LYS A 21 22.31 23.70 -8.32
C LYS A 21 22.08 22.25 -7.88
N LEU A 22 21.28 21.48 -8.63
CA LEU A 22 21.07 20.07 -8.35
C LEU A 22 22.36 19.26 -8.55
N ILE A 23 23.15 19.59 -9.58
CA ILE A 23 24.49 18.97 -9.82
C ILE A 23 25.44 19.28 -8.66
N ASP A 24 25.43 20.51 -8.13
CA ASP A 24 26.26 20.88 -6.97
C ASP A 24 25.90 20.02 -5.73
N ILE A 25 24.62 19.75 -5.51
CA ILE A 25 24.13 19.00 -4.35
C ILE A 25 24.37 17.49 -4.50
N PHE A 26 24.04 16.92 -5.66
CA PHE A 26 23.99 15.47 -5.85
C PHE A 26 25.14 14.91 -6.68
N GLY A 27 25.85 15.75 -7.41
CA GLY A 27 26.79 15.33 -8.45
C GLY A 27 26.10 15.01 -9.77
N LYS A 28 26.81 15.24 -10.89
CA LYS A 28 26.29 15.08 -12.26
C LYS A 28 25.67 13.70 -12.56
N ALA A 29 26.23 12.64 -11.99
CA ALA A 29 25.75 11.26 -12.22
C ALA A 29 24.39 10.95 -11.53
N ASN A 30 23.98 11.79 -10.58
CA ASN A 30 22.77 11.59 -9.77
C ASN A 30 21.65 12.59 -10.11
N VAL A 31 21.77 13.31 -11.21
CA VAL A 31 20.78 14.30 -11.66
C VAL A 31 20.50 14.09 -13.14
N SER A 32 19.22 14.02 -13.52
CA SER A 32 18.83 14.05 -14.93
C SER A 32 17.68 15.01 -15.18
N GLN A 33 17.71 15.61 -16.37
CA GLN A 33 16.61 16.35 -17.00
C GLN A 33 16.29 15.80 -18.39
N ASN A 34 16.88 14.66 -18.75
CA ASN A 34 16.65 14.02 -20.04
C ASN A 34 15.27 13.37 -20.07
N THR A 35 14.48 13.64 -21.07
CA THR A 35 13.12 13.13 -21.23
C THR A 35 13.04 11.60 -21.10
N ALA A 36 14.01 10.88 -21.65
CA ALA A 36 14.03 9.41 -21.55
C ALA A 36 14.19 8.91 -20.10
N ASP A 37 14.96 9.63 -19.27
CA ASP A 37 15.16 9.30 -17.86
C ASP A 37 13.96 9.75 -17.00
N LEU A 38 13.24 10.79 -17.39
CA LEU A 38 12.10 11.33 -16.69
C LEU A 38 10.80 10.57 -16.98
N TYR A 39 10.66 10.01 -18.19
CA TYR A 39 9.44 9.37 -18.64
C TYR A 39 8.91 8.27 -17.69
N PRO A 40 9.75 7.36 -17.13
CA PRO A 40 9.29 6.33 -16.19
C PRO A 40 8.66 6.86 -14.90
N TYR A 41 8.90 8.11 -14.53
CA TYR A 41 8.34 8.76 -13.34
C TYR A 41 7.07 9.56 -13.64
N SER A 42 6.68 9.67 -14.90
CA SER A 42 5.53 10.48 -15.30
C SER A 42 4.18 9.78 -15.14
N TYR A 43 4.16 8.48 -14.99
CA TYR A 43 2.94 7.65 -14.95
C TYR A 43 3.08 6.48 -13.98
N ASP A 44 1.96 5.88 -13.64
CA ASP A 44 1.91 4.57 -12.99
C ASP A 44 0.92 3.64 -13.72
N MET A 45 0.56 2.51 -13.14
CA MET A 45 -0.35 1.56 -13.77
C MET A 45 -1.83 1.97 -13.72
N THR A 46 -2.17 3.06 -13.02
CA THR A 46 -3.56 3.50 -12.84
C THR A 46 -4.08 4.35 -13.99
N GLU A 47 -5.36 4.71 -13.93
CA GLU A 47 -6.06 5.63 -14.83
C GLU A 47 -5.70 7.11 -14.60
N CYS A 48 -4.78 7.38 -13.68
CA CYS A 48 -4.35 8.75 -13.42
C CYS A 48 -3.56 9.32 -14.59
N GLU A 49 -3.87 10.57 -14.96
CA GLU A 49 -3.21 11.28 -16.03
C GLU A 49 -1.69 11.37 -15.83
N PRO A 50 -0.89 11.09 -16.86
CA PRO A 50 0.56 11.23 -16.80
C PRO A 50 1.00 12.70 -16.69
N HIS A 51 1.97 12.97 -15.82
CA HIS A 51 2.60 14.29 -15.71
C HIS A 51 4.13 14.15 -15.66
N MET A 52 4.83 14.90 -16.53
CA MET A 52 6.29 14.87 -16.57
C MET A 52 6.90 15.67 -15.41
N PRO A 53 7.88 15.12 -14.69
CA PRO A 53 8.70 15.92 -13.78
C PRO A 53 9.67 16.81 -14.58
N ASP A 54 10.23 17.83 -13.92
CA ASP A 54 11.29 18.65 -14.51
C ASP A 54 12.67 18.03 -14.34
N PHE A 55 12.90 17.35 -13.24
CA PHE A 55 14.17 16.70 -12.87
C PHE A 55 13.92 15.41 -12.10
N VAL A 56 14.90 14.52 -12.14
CA VAL A 56 15.05 13.43 -11.18
C VAL A 56 16.39 13.54 -10.49
N VAL A 57 16.41 13.32 -9.17
CA VAL A 57 17.62 13.28 -8.34
C VAL A 57 17.71 11.98 -7.57
N ILE A 58 18.93 11.46 -7.37
CA ILE A 58 19.21 10.22 -6.66
C ILE A 58 20.04 10.55 -5.41
N PRO A 59 19.42 10.63 -4.22
CA PRO A 59 20.14 10.95 -2.98
C PRO A 59 20.97 9.78 -2.47
N GLU A 60 22.08 10.09 -1.81
CA GLU A 60 22.95 9.13 -1.11
C GLU A 60 23.02 9.41 0.39
N LYS A 61 22.73 10.64 0.81
CA LYS A 61 22.92 11.15 2.19
C LYS A 61 21.88 12.18 2.57
N ASN A 62 21.57 12.24 3.87
CA ASN A 62 20.59 13.18 4.41
C ASN A 62 20.95 14.66 4.18
N ASN A 63 22.25 15.04 4.24
CA ASN A 63 22.65 16.42 4.00
C ASN A 63 22.28 16.92 2.60
N GLN A 64 22.34 16.06 1.57
CA GLN A 64 21.91 16.40 0.22
C GLN A 64 20.40 16.70 0.18
N LEU A 65 19.59 15.96 0.93
CA LEU A 65 18.14 16.18 1.05
C LEU A 65 17.84 17.48 1.79
N VAL A 66 18.61 17.81 2.86
CA VAL A 66 18.47 19.09 3.60
C VAL A 66 18.75 20.26 2.67
N ASP A 67 19.83 20.21 1.89
CA ASP A 67 20.19 21.27 0.94
C ASP A 67 19.14 21.40 -0.18
N LEU A 68 18.64 20.28 -0.69
CA LEU A 68 17.57 20.25 -1.69
C LEU A 68 16.29 20.89 -1.14
N VAL A 69 15.83 20.45 0.03
CA VAL A 69 14.57 20.95 0.63
C VAL A 69 14.65 22.45 0.90
N LYS A 70 15.75 22.94 1.47
CA LYS A 70 15.96 24.39 1.69
C LYS A 70 15.95 25.16 0.38
N PHE A 71 16.59 24.63 -0.67
CA PHE A 71 16.59 25.24 -1.99
C PHE A 71 15.18 25.26 -2.59
N CYS A 72 14.47 24.16 -2.55
CA CYS A 72 13.11 24.04 -3.09
C CYS A 72 12.12 24.90 -2.31
N ASN A 73 12.20 24.92 -0.99
CA ASN A 73 11.32 25.75 -0.15
C ASN A 73 11.49 27.24 -0.45
N LYS A 74 12.75 27.72 -0.59
CA LYS A 74 13.03 29.09 -0.95
C LYS A 74 12.48 29.48 -2.33
N ASN A 75 12.50 28.57 -3.28
CA ASN A 75 12.15 28.82 -4.68
C ASN A 75 10.75 28.27 -5.05
N LYS A 76 10.01 27.69 -4.09
CA LYS A 76 8.69 27.07 -4.27
C LYS A 76 8.67 26.00 -5.36
N ILE A 77 9.70 25.14 -5.39
CA ILE A 77 9.84 24.05 -6.36
C ILE A 77 9.21 22.79 -5.77
N PRO A 78 8.25 22.16 -6.47
CA PRO A 78 7.66 20.89 -6.04
C PRO A 78 8.67 19.75 -5.91
N ILE A 79 8.46 18.90 -4.90
CA ILE A 79 9.28 17.71 -4.64
C ILE A 79 8.34 16.52 -4.48
N VAL A 80 8.61 15.43 -5.20
CA VAL A 80 7.82 14.20 -5.12
C VAL A 80 8.74 13.03 -4.72
N PRO A 81 8.51 12.40 -3.56
CA PRO A 81 9.28 11.23 -3.15
C PRO A 81 8.88 10.00 -3.97
N TYR A 82 9.87 9.24 -4.41
CA TYR A 82 9.71 8.04 -5.22
C TYR A 82 10.59 6.90 -4.68
N ILE A 83 10.09 5.66 -4.72
CA ILE A 83 10.85 4.45 -4.34
C ILE A 83 10.84 3.45 -5.49
N SER A 84 9.67 2.92 -5.84
CA SER A 84 9.52 1.89 -6.87
C SER A 84 8.28 2.06 -7.76
N GLY A 85 7.50 3.13 -7.57
CA GLY A 85 6.32 3.42 -8.38
C GLY A 85 5.16 2.42 -8.29
N ASN A 86 5.21 1.46 -7.38
CA ASN A 86 4.22 0.37 -7.27
C ASN A 86 2.96 0.73 -6.49
N ASN A 87 2.68 2.01 -6.31
CA ASN A 87 1.42 2.42 -5.70
C ASN A 87 0.28 2.37 -6.72
N VAL A 88 -0.95 2.28 -6.22
CA VAL A 88 -2.15 2.44 -7.01
C VAL A 88 -2.91 3.64 -6.49
N GLY A 89 -3.08 4.66 -7.31
CA GLY A 89 -3.69 5.96 -6.96
C GLY A 89 -2.90 7.18 -7.43
N GLY A 90 -1.95 7.01 -8.35
CA GLY A 90 -1.19 8.13 -8.91
C GLY A 90 -0.29 8.86 -7.92
N LEU A 91 0.04 8.25 -6.76
CA LEU A 91 0.64 8.97 -5.62
C LEU A 91 2.06 9.50 -5.86
N THR A 92 2.76 8.95 -6.86
CA THR A 92 4.12 9.36 -7.25
C THR A 92 4.16 10.11 -8.58
N ILE A 93 3.01 10.33 -9.22
CA ILE A 93 2.92 11.15 -10.43
C ILE A 93 3.05 12.61 -10.01
N PRO A 94 3.98 13.38 -10.62
CA PRO A 94 4.26 14.77 -10.24
C PRO A 94 3.23 15.73 -10.85
N ASN A 95 2.03 15.82 -10.28
CA ASN A 95 0.90 16.61 -10.81
C ASN A 95 1.26 18.07 -11.13
N ASN A 96 2.24 18.64 -10.41
CA ASN A 96 2.70 20.02 -10.56
C ASN A 96 4.14 20.09 -11.12
N GLY A 97 4.62 19.04 -11.82
CA GLY A 97 6.01 18.96 -12.26
C GLY A 97 7.00 18.89 -11.09
N GLY A 98 8.12 19.59 -11.18
CA GLY A 98 9.12 19.67 -10.12
C GLY A 98 10.14 18.53 -10.12
N ILE A 99 10.62 18.15 -8.94
CA ILE A 99 11.76 17.25 -8.77
C ILE A 99 11.30 15.92 -8.17
N ILE A 100 11.55 14.82 -8.87
CA ILE A 100 11.43 13.48 -8.31
C ILE A 100 12.68 13.17 -7.48
N ILE A 101 12.48 12.68 -6.26
CA ILE A 101 13.56 12.15 -5.40
C ILE A 101 13.47 10.62 -5.41
N ASP A 102 14.33 9.95 -6.16
CA ASP A 102 14.38 8.49 -6.22
C ASP A 102 15.25 7.92 -5.10
N PHE A 103 14.62 7.53 -4.01
CA PHE A 103 15.27 6.86 -2.88
C PHE A 103 15.69 5.42 -3.19
N GLY A 104 14.95 4.75 -4.10
CA GLY A 104 15.14 3.33 -4.40
C GLY A 104 16.53 2.97 -4.91
N LYS A 105 17.20 3.94 -5.56
CA LYS A 105 18.51 3.69 -6.19
C LYS A 105 19.66 3.59 -5.20
N LYS A 106 19.74 4.44 -4.17
CA LYS A 106 20.93 4.53 -3.31
C LYS A 106 20.66 4.66 -1.81
N MET A 107 19.47 5.10 -1.37
CA MET A 107 19.08 5.11 0.03
C MET A 107 18.23 3.88 0.36
N ASN A 108 18.84 2.69 0.29
CA ASN A 108 18.13 1.40 0.39
C ASN A 108 18.85 0.41 1.33
N LYS A 109 19.48 0.92 2.38
CA LYS A 109 20.20 0.10 3.38
C LYS A 109 19.29 -0.29 4.53
N ILE A 110 19.43 -1.53 5.01
CA ILE A 110 18.96 -1.96 6.30
C ILE A 110 20.04 -1.52 7.30
N LEU A 111 19.71 -0.50 8.12
CA LEU A 111 20.67 0.15 8.99
C LEU A 111 20.94 -0.63 10.25
N HIS A 112 19.90 -1.27 10.82
CA HIS A 112 19.99 -2.03 12.05
C HIS A 112 18.80 -2.99 12.18
N VAL A 113 19.04 -4.12 12.84
CA VAL A 113 17.96 -5.03 13.34
C VAL A 113 18.23 -5.32 14.82
N ASN A 114 17.27 -4.97 15.67
CA ASN A 114 17.34 -5.28 17.08
C ASN A 114 16.44 -6.50 17.38
N GLU A 115 17.05 -7.64 17.71
CA GLU A 115 16.33 -8.89 17.99
C GLU A 115 15.55 -8.84 19.32
N ASN A 116 16.09 -8.15 20.33
CA ASN A 116 15.45 -8.07 21.64
C ASN A 116 14.18 -7.22 21.63
N MET A 117 14.22 -6.10 20.91
CA MET A 117 13.10 -5.17 20.75
C MET A 117 12.28 -5.44 19.49
N MET A 118 12.71 -6.39 18.66
CA MET A 118 12.03 -6.87 17.46
C MET A 118 11.64 -5.73 16.48
N TYR A 119 12.63 -4.99 15.98
CA TYR A 119 12.43 -4.00 14.93
C TYR A 119 13.60 -3.96 13.95
N ALA A 120 13.34 -3.43 12.76
CA ALA A 120 14.34 -3.10 11.75
C ALA A 120 14.32 -1.60 11.48
N LEU A 121 15.50 -0.95 11.50
CA LEU A 121 15.71 0.43 11.09
C LEU A 121 16.16 0.46 9.63
N LEU A 122 15.39 1.15 8.79
CA LEU A 122 15.49 1.10 7.34
C LEU A 122 15.65 2.49 6.72
N GLU A 123 16.43 2.58 5.66
CA GLU A 123 16.35 3.69 4.70
C GLU A 123 15.08 3.57 3.82
N PRO A 124 14.58 4.65 3.22
CA PRO A 124 13.31 4.67 2.50
C PRO A 124 13.21 3.69 1.32
N GLY A 125 14.32 3.47 0.63
CA GLY A 125 14.39 2.65 -0.58
C GLY A 125 14.49 1.14 -0.35
N VAL A 126 14.49 0.67 0.91
CA VAL A 126 14.53 -0.78 1.19
C VAL A 126 13.28 -1.47 0.66
N THR A 127 13.48 -2.55 -0.10
CA THR A 127 12.40 -3.38 -0.67
C THR A 127 12.04 -4.56 0.23
N PHE A 128 10.84 -5.12 0.01
CA PHE A 128 10.41 -6.33 0.75
C PHE A 128 11.33 -7.52 0.49
N GLY A 129 11.80 -7.69 -0.75
CA GLY A 129 12.74 -8.76 -1.09
C GLY A 129 14.08 -8.64 -0.37
N GLN A 130 14.63 -7.42 -0.28
CA GLN A 130 15.87 -7.15 0.47
C GLN A 130 15.70 -7.44 1.96
N LEU A 131 14.60 -6.93 2.57
CA LEU A 131 14.34 -7.15 3.99
C LEU A 131 14.13 -8.64 4.30
N LYS A 132 13.34 -9.34 3.45
CA LYS A 132 13.11 -10.78 3.64
C LYS A 132 14.41 -11.56 3.58
N LYS A 133 15.22 -11.36 2.53
CA LYS A 133 16.49 -12.05 2.41
C LYS A 133 17.42 -11.76 3.58
N TYR A 134 17.50 -10.51 4.01
CA TYR A 134 18.34 -10.12 5.14
C TYR A 134 17.92 -10.79 6.45
N LEU A 135 16.61 -10.84 6.73
CA LEU A 135 16.09 -11.50 7.94
C LEU A 135 16.29 -13.01 7.88
N ASP A 136 16.04 -13.65 6.74
CA ASP A 136 16.23 -15.09 6.58
C ASP A 136 17.71 -15.49 6.79
N ASP A 137 18.64 -14.70 6.27
CA ASP A 137 20.07 -15.00 6.33
C ASP A 137 20.69 -14.70 7.72
N ASN A 138 20.21 -13.65 8.42
CA ASN A 138 20.87 -13.14 9.62
C ASN A 138 20.01 -13.24 10.90
N HIS A 139 18.69 -13.25 10.79
CA HIS A 139 17.74 -13.21 11.90
C HIS A 139 16.55 -14.17 11.69
N PRO A 140 16.79 -15.48 11.47
CA PRO A 140 15.75 -16.44 11.05
C PRO A 140 14.61 -16.62 12.07
N ASN A 141 14.83 -16.22 13.33
CA ASN A 141 13.82 -16.24 14.39
C ASN A 141 12.84 -15.06 14.33
N LEU A 142 13.08 -14.10 13.45
CA LEU A 142 12.24 -12.93 13.23
C LEU A 142 11.61 -12.97 11.83
N ARG A 143 10.42 -12.39 11.72
CA ARG A 143 9.74 -12.12 10.44
C ARG A 143 9.19 -10.71 10.37
N TYR A 144 9.06 -10.19 9.18
CA TYR A 144 8.25 -9.00 8.89
C TYR A 144 6.85 -9.42 8.41
N SER A 145 5.92 -8.47 8.39
CA SER A 145 4.58 -8.65 7.83
C SER A 145 4.56 -8.26 6.36
N TYR A 146 4.66 -9.24 5.47
CA TYR A 146 4.76 -8.98 4.03
C TYR A 146 3.38 -8.74 3.39
N PRO A 147 3.27 -7.78 2.45
CA PRO A 147 2.05 -7.58 1.67
C PRO A 147 1.95 -8.58 0.52
N PHE A 148 0.76 -8.69 -0.05
CA PHE A 148 0.57 -9.29 -1.36
C PHE A 148 0.98 -8.29 -2.44
N ALA A 149 2.29 -8.15 -2.67
CA ALA A 149 2.92 -7.18 -3.56
C ALA A 149 4.24 -7.72 -4.13
N PRO A 150 4.75 -7.15 -5.23
CA PRO A 150 6.03 -7.55 -5.78
C PRO A 150 7.19 -7.36 -4.78
N PRO A 151 8.22 -8.24 -4.80
CA PRO A 151 9.35 -8.15 -3.86
C PRO A 151 10.17 -6.86 -4.01
N TYR A 152 10.09 -6.17 -5.12
CA TYR A 152 10.74 -4.88 -5.35
C TYR A 152 9.93 -3.67 -4.85
N ALA A 153 8.72 -3.87 -4.30
CA ALA A 153 7.97 -2.81 -3.64
C ALA A 153 8.65 -2.36 -2.34
N GLY A 154 8.57 -1.06 -2.05
CA GLY A 154 9.25 -0.45 -0.90
C GLY A 154 8.55 -0.71 0.43
N VAL A 155 9.31 -1.11 1.46
CA VAL A 155 8.81 -1.36 2.82
C VAL A 155 8.28 -0.08 3.44
N VAL A 156 9.10 0.98 3.47
CA VAL A 156 8.78 2.25 4.13
C VAL A 156 7.60 2.94 3.44
N GLY A 157 7.61 3.05 2.11
CA GLY A 157 6.50 3.64 1.37
C GLY A 157 5.18 2.92 1.61
N ASN A 158 5.19 1.58 1.66
CA ASN A 158 3.99 0.81 1.96
C ASN A 158 3.52 1.00 3.42
N ALA A 159 4.45 1.08 4.38
CA ALA A 159 4.13 1.28 5.79
C ALA A 159 3.49 2.66 6.03
N ILE A 160 4.09 3.75 5.53
CA ILE A 160 3.53 5.11 5.70
C ILE A 160 2.22 5.34 4.93
N LEU A 161 1.90 4.49 3.94
CA LEU A 161 0.62 4.47 3.23
C LEU A 161 -0.37 3.44 3.82
N SER A 162 -0.13 2.98 5.05
CA SER A 162 -0.98 2.00 5.76
C SER A 162 -1.30 0.77 4.91
N GLY A 163 -0.27 0.21 4.24
CA GLY A 163 -0.43 -0.97 3.41
C GLY A 163 -0.92 -2.18 4.21
N MET A 164 -1.52 -3.13 3.49
CA MET A 164 -1.95 -4.41 4.07
C MET A 164 -0.80 -5.40 4.12
N ASN A 165 -0.95 -6.44 4.93
CA ASN A 165 0.08 -7.44 5.16
C ASN A 165 -0.51 -8.82 5.48
N ASN A 166 0.34 -9.84 5.62
CA ASN A 166 -0.03 -11.22 5.92
C ASN A 166 -0.20 -11.54 7.43
N LEU A 167 -0.28 -10.49 8.25
CA LEU A 167 -0.62 -10.56 9.68
C LEU A 167 -1.81 -9.64 10.01
N SER A 168 -2.57 -9.22 9.02
CA SER A 168 -3.57 -8.15 9.15
C SER A 168 -4.64 -8.41 10.21
N CYS A 169 -5.07 -9.67 10.41
CA CYS A 169 -6.01 -10.01 11.48
C CYS A 169 -5.43 -9.73 12.85
N LYS A 170 -4.14 -9.98 13.00
CA LYS A 170 -3.44 -9.85 14.28
C LYS A 170 -3.00 -8.43 14.60
N ILE A 171 -2.45 -7.72 13.61
CA ILE A 171 -1.75 -6.45 13.85
C ILE A 171 -2.37 -5.23 13.17
N GLY A 172 -3.30 -5.41 12.25
CA GLY A 172 -3.86 -4.33 11.45
C GLY A 172 -3.01 -3.97 10.23
N SER A 173 -2.97 -2.69 9.88
CA SER A 173 -2.20 -2.17 8.73
C SER A 173 -0.71 -2.04 9.05
N MET A 174 0.13 -1.89 8.02
CA MET A 174 1.56 -1.63 8.22
C MET A 174 1.83 -0.29 8.90
N GLY A 175 0.96 0.70 8.76
CA GLY A 175 1.06 1.98 9.46
C GLY A 175 0.97 1.84 11.00
N ASP A 176 0.25 0.82 11.48
CA ASP A 176 0.15 0.49 12.91
C ASP A 176 1.46 -0.07 13.47
N SER A 177 2.35 -0.55 12.60
CA SER A 177 3.59 -1.26 12.94
C SER A 177 4.86 -0.41 12.76
N ILE A 178 4.72 0.91 12.64
CA ILE A 178 5.84 1.84 12.61
C ILE A 178 6.18 2.23 14.05
N ASN A 179 7.42 1.98 14.47
CA ASN A 179 7.91 2.33 15.81
C ASN A 179 8.49 3.74 15.88
N GLY A 180 9.04 4.24 14.79
CA GLY A 180 9.61 5.59 14.74
C GLY A 180 9.97 6.01 13.33
N LEU A 181 10.05 7.33 13.14
CA LEU A 181 10.44 7.98 11.89
C LEU A 181 11.52 9.03 12.12
N GLU A 182 12.45 9.17 11.18
CA GLU A 182 13.22 10.38 10.97
C GLU A 182 12.65 11.08 9.74
N VAL A 183 12.27 12.34 9.89
CA VAL A 183 11.56 13.12 8.87
C VAL A 183 12.26 14.45 8.65
N LEU A 184 12.45 14.82 7.40
CA LEU A 184 12.94 16.12 6.99
C LEU A 184 11.73 17.03 6.68
N LEU A 185 11.61 18.13 7.42
CA LEU A 185 10.56 19.14 7.29
C LEU A 185 10.92 20.19 6.21
N ALA A 186 9.94 20.99 5.78
CA ALA A 186 10.11 21.96 4.69
C ALA A 186 11.15 23.08 4.98
N ASP A 187 11.42 23.37 6.24
CA ASP A 187 12.46 24.34 6.65
C ASP A 187 13.88 23.73 6.68
N GLY A 188 14.00 22.43 6.42
CA GLY A 188 15.26 21.68 6.50
C GLY A 188 15.56 21.10 7.88
N THR A 189 14.64 21.20 8.85
CA THR A 189 14.77 20.55 10.16
C THR A 189 14.57 19.04 10.05
N ILE A 190 15.45 18.27 10.70
CA ILE A 190 15.28 16.85 10.87
C ILE A 190 14.61 16.57 12.21
N ALA A 191 13.41 15.99 12.18
CA ALA A 191 12.66 15.56 13.35
C ALA A 191 12.73 14.05 13.51
N ARG A 192 12.89 13.56 14.75
CA ARG A 192 12.77 12.14 15.13
C ARG A 192 11.53 11.94 15.98
N ILE A 193 10.76 10.95 15.66
CA ILE A 193 9.44 10.69 16.23
C ILE A 193 9.36 9.21 16.65
N GLY A 194 8.80 8.95 17.82
CA GLY A 194 8.86 7.68 18.50
C GLY A 194 9.96 7.69 19.58
N SER A 195 10.34 6.55 20.14
CA SER A 195 11.34 6.47 21.22
C SER A 195 12.72 7.02 20.85
N CYS A 196 12.99 7.22 19.57
CA CYS A 196 14.23 7.83 19.04
C CYS A 196 14.28 9.36 19.15
N PHE A 197 13.26 10.02 19.71
CA PHE A 197 13.22 11.49 19.84
C PHE A 197 14.26 12.03 20.84
N TYR A 198 14.82 11.21 21.69
CA TYR A 198 15.75 11.61 22.75
C TYR A 198 17.09 12.03 22.15
N GLY A 199 17.42 13.31 22.27
CA GLY A 199 18.49 13.97 21.50
C GLY A 199 19.90 13.39 21.63
N GLU A 200 20.31 12.92 22.84
CA GLU A 200 21.61 12.29 23.07
C GLU A 200 21.75 10.91 22.41
N ARG A 201 20.65 10.32 21.95
CA ARG A 201 20.61 9.00 21.32
C ARG A 201 20.58 9.08 19.78
N GLU A 202 21.04 10.18 19.23
CA GLU A 202 20.99 10.43 17.78
C GLU A 202 21.67 9.32 16.96
N ALA A 203 22.78 8.81 17.49
CA ALA A 203 23.55 7.74 16.85
C ALA A 203 23.22 6.33 17.40
N ASP A 204 22.33 6.23 18.40
CA ASP A 204 22.00 4.95 19.03
C ASP A 204 20.94 4.19 18.20
N PRO A 205 21.33 3.15 17.45
CA PRO A 205 20.41 2.36 16.67
C PRO A 205 19.43 1.57 17.53
N ASP A 206 19.66 1.43 18.84
CA ASP A 206 18.83 0.69 19.78
C ASP A 206 17.70 1.53 20.41
N SER A 207 17.54 2.78 19.98
CA SER A 207 16.54 3.69 20.52
C SER A 207 15.18 3.68 19.78
N TRP A 208 14.98 2.87 18.74
CA TRP A 208 13.84 2.93 17.79
C TRP A 208 12.75 1.88 18.04
N TRP A 209 12.46 1.56 19.28
CA TRP A 209 11.65 0.40 19.64
C TRP A 209 10.18 0.68 19.94
N CYS A 210 9.76 1.94 20.13
CA CYS A 210 8.40 2.28 20.56
C CYS A 210 7.89 3.58 19.94
N ARG A 211 6.61 3.56 19.55
CA ARG A 211 5.88 4.72 19.05
C ARG A 211 5.39 5.65 20.17
N TYR A 212 5.05 5.09 21.33
CA TYR A 212 4.51 5.76 22.51
C TYR A 212 5.50 5.72 23.70
N PRO A 213 5.35 6.46 24.80
CA PRO A 213 4.16 7.12 25.34
C PRO A 213 4.07 8.65 25.11
N MET A 214 4.92 9.25 24.30
CA MET A 214 4.83 10.68 23.98
C MET A 214 3.63 10.97 23.06
N PRO A 215 3.23 12.26 22.86
CA PRO A 215 2.24 12.60 21.86
C PRO A 215 2.59 11.98 20.50
N ASP A 216 1.62 11.30 19.91
CA ASP A 216 1.84 10.56 18.65
C ASP A 216 1.89 11.51 17.45
N LEU A 217 3.06 12.07 17.19
CA LEU A 217 3.32 12.90 16.01
C LEU A 217 3.52 12.07 14.73
N LEU A 218 3.66 10.74 14.84
CA LEU A 218 3.85 9.86 13.70
C LEU A 218 2.64 9.87 12.75
N GLY A 219 1.44 10.08 13.32
CA GLY A 219 0.21 10.27 12.56
C GLY A 219 0.24 11.46 11.60
N LEU A 220 1.12 12.45 11.78
CA LEU A 220 1.32 13.58 10.87
C LEU A 220 2.00 13.18 9.54
N PHE A 221 2.50 11.95 9.43
CA PHE A 221 3.23 11.47 8.25
C PHE A 221 2.62 10.20 7.66
N VAL A 222 1.82 9.46 8.43
CA VAL A 222 1.12 8.25 7.96
C VAL A 222 -0.17 8.64 7.23
N ASN A 223 -0.36 8.13 6.02
CA ASN A 223 -1.46 8.43 5.08
C ASN A 223 -1.50 9.87 4.53
N TRP A 224 -0.51 10.67 4.77
CA TRP A 224 -0.40 12.01 4.21
C TRP A 224 0.18 12.06 2.80
N GLN A 225 0.39 10.90 2.17
CA GLN A 225 0.84 10.80 0.76
C GLN A 225 2.11 11.62 0.44
N GLY A 226 3.00 11.80 1.42
CA GLY A 226 4.23 12.58 1.26
C GLY A 226 4.07 14.10 1.29
N MET A 227 2.92 14.62 1.74
CA MET A 227 2.64 16.07 1.75
C MET A 227 3.22 16.83 2.95
N THR A 228 3.69 16.17 3.99
CA THR A 228 4.07 16.80 5.26
C THR A 228 5.55 16.73 5.57
N GLY A 229 6.33 16.00 4.78
CA GLY A 229 7.78 15.86 4.93
C GLY A 229 8.33 14.65 4.20
N LEU A 230 9.67 14.56 4.14
CA LEU A 230 10.39 13.44 3.57
C LEU A 230 10.85 12.49 4.67
N VAL A 231 10.39 11.25 4.67
CA VAL A 231 10.90 10.21 5.58
C VAL A 231 12.28 9.77 5.11
N THR A 232 13.29 9.89 5.99
CA THR A 232 14.68 9.54 5.72
C THR A 232 15.13 8.27 6.44
N LYS A 233 14.44 7.91 7.53
CA LYS A 233 14.58 6.59 8.20
C LYS A 233 13.23 6.17 8.78
N CYS A 234 13.01 4.86 8.82
CA CYS A 234 11.82 4.27 9.41
C CYS A 234 12.20 3.01 10.21
N ALA A 235 11.74 2.97 11.45
CA ALA A 235 11.78 1.74 12.25
C ALA A 235 10.47 0.99 12.12
N VAL A 236 10.51 -0.21 11.56
CA VAL A 236 9.36 -1.09 11.42
C VAL A 236 9.43 -2.24 12.41
N GLN A 237 8.29 -2.58 13.01
CA GLN A 237 8.20 -3.70 13.95
C GLN A 237 8.40 -5.03 13.23
N LEU A 238 9.11 -5.92 13.88
CA LEU A 238 9.25 -7.34 13.53
C LEU A 238 8.46 -8.21 14.52
N TRP A 239 8.26 -9.45 14.14
CA TRP A 239 7.58 -10.43 14.98
C TRP A 239 8.41 -11.71 15.07
N PRO A 240 8.20 -12.51 16.14
CA PRO A 240 8.76 -13.86 16.19
C PRO A 240 8.35 -14.64 14.94
N ASN A 241 9.27 -15.39 14.36
CA ASN A 241 9.02 -16.28 13.24
C ASN A 241 8.65 -17.69 13.80
N PRO A 242 7.37 -18.06 13.88
CA PRO A 242 6.97 -19.31 14.50
C PRO A 242 7.39 -20.51 13.62
N PRO A 243 7.84 -21.63 14.24
CA PRO A 243 8.32 -22.79 13.49
C PRO A 243 7.21 -23.55 12.76
N CYS A 244 5.99 -23.49 13.27
CA CYS A 244 4.84 -24.20 12.70
C CYS A 244 3.90 -23.21 12.01
N LYS A 245 3.65 -23.40 10.72
CA LYS A 245 2.80 -22.54 9.89
C LYS A 245 1.99 -23.37 8.93
N LYS A 246 0.76 -22.95 8.67
CA LYS A 246 -0.15 -23.59 7.74
C LYS A 246 -1.07 -22.56 7.09
N VAL A 247 -1.47 -22.82 5.86
CA VAL A 247 -2.54 -22.09 5.17
C VAL A 247 -3.69 -23.05 4.92
N LEU A 248 -4.87 -22.67 5.39
CA LEU A 248 -6.11 -23.34 5.06
C LEU A 248 -6.83 -22.57 3.96
N LEU A 249 -7.45 -23.28 3.03
CA LEU A 249 -8.22 -22.72 1.93
C LEU A 249 -9.69 -23.07 2.10
N ALA A 250 -10.54 -22.05 2.26
CA ALA A 250 -11.98 -22.17 2.20
C ALA A 250 -12.49 -21.84 0.79
N ILE A 251 -13.16 -22.78 0.16
CA ILE A 251 -13.82 -22.65 -1.15
C ILE A 251 -15.30 -22.37 -0.88
N VAL A 252 -15.81 -21.21 -1.29
CA VAL A 252 -17.14 -20.69 -0.91
C VAL A 252 -18.06 -20.65 -2.14
N PHE A 253 -19.23 -21.32 -2.04
CA PHE A 253 -20.23 -21.42 -3.09
C PHE A 253 -21.48 -20.59 -2.73
N GLY A 254 -21.41 -19.33 -2.80
CA GLY A 254 -22.50 -18.39 -2.53
C GLY A 254 -21.90 -16.99 -2.48
N LEU A 255 -22.37 -16.13 -3.39
CA LEU A 255 -21.78 -14.81 -3.61
C LEU A 255 -21.58 -14.01 -2.31
N THR A 256 -22.57 -14.05 -1.41
CA THR A 256 -22.52 -13.32 -0.14
C THR A 256 -22.00 -14.15 1.04
N ASP A 257 -21.78 -15.45 0.86
CA ASP A 257 -21.39 -16.36 1.95
C ASP A 257 -19.98 -16.10 2.48
N ILE A 258 -19.16 -15.42 1.72
CA ILE A 258 -17.82 -15.02 2.15
C ILE A 258 -17.84 -13.96 3.28
N GLY A 259 -18.85 -13.09 3.36
CA GLY A 259 -18.99 -12.10 4.43
C GLY A 259 -19.05 -12.74 5.83
N PRO A 260 -19.98 -13.69 6.09
CA PRO A 260 -19.99 -14.49 7.32
C PRO A 260 -18.67 -15.22 7.60
N VAL A 261 -18.01 -15.78 6.58
CA VAL A 261 -16.71 -16.45 6.74
C VAL A 261 -15.65 -15.49 7.29
N ILE A 262 -15.53 -14.29 6.70
CA ILE A 262 -14.57 -13.28 7.15
C ILE A 262 -14.84 -12.85 8.60
N ARG A 263 -16.10 -12.67 8.98
CA ARG A 263 -16.47 -12.28 10.35
C ARG A 263 -16.23 -13.40 11.36
N GLU A 264 -16.78 -14.57 11.11
CA GLU A 264 -16.68 -15.70 12.06
C GLU A 264 -15.24 -16.15 12.28
N ILE A 265 -14.43 -16.24 11.23
CA ILE A 265 -13.03 -16.64 11.39
C ILE A 265 -12.20 -15.46 11.95
N GLY A 266 -12.43 -14.23 11.48
CA GLY A 266 -11.66 -13.06 11.90
C GLY A 266 -11.78 -12.73 13.37
N THR A 267 -12.93 -12.98 14.00
CA THR A 267 -13.19 -12.65 15.42
C THR A 267 -12.73 -13.70 16.41
N ASN A 268 -12.30 -14.87 15.96
CA ASN A 268 -11.89 -15.97 16.87
C ASN A 268 -10.42 -15.90 17.33
N ASP A 269 -9.64 -14.89 16.91
CA ASP A 269 -8.23 -14.67 17.29
C ASP A 269 -7.29 -15.88 17.06
N VAL A 270 -7.64 -16.75 16.11
CA VAL A 270 -6.87 -17.96 15.80
C VAL A 270 -6.02 -17.83 14.54
N VAL A 271 -6.36 -16.89 13.67
CA VAL A 271 -5.69 -16.67 12.40
C VAL A 271 -4.77 -15.46 12.44
N ASP A 272 -3.62 -15.55 11.79
CA ASP A 272 -2.72 -14.41 11.61
C ASP A 272 -3.27 -13.48 10.51
N ASP A 273 -3.88 -14.06 9.47
CA ASP A 273 -4.42 -13.36 8.30
C ASP A 273 -5.59 -14.08 7.65
N ILE A 274 -6.50 -13.30 7.06
CA ILE A 274 -7.53 -13.75 6.13
C ILE A 274 -7.39 -12.95 4.84
N SER A 275 -7.22 -13.65 3.72
CA SER A 275 -7.24 -13.04 2.39
C SER A 275 -8.29 -13.77 1.55
N ALA A 276 -9.37 -13.06 1.20
CA ALA A 276 -10.44 -13.62 0.36
C ALA A 276 -10.43 -12.97 -1.02
N VAL A 277 -10.62 -13.78 -2.04
CA VAL A 277 -10.62 -13.36 -3.44
C VAL A 277 -11.79 -14.00 -4.20
N SER A 278 -12.38 -13.26 -5.13
CA SER A 278 -13.35 -13.83 -6.07
C SER A 278 -12.71 -14.88 -6.99
N SER A 279 -13.51 -15.78 -7.55
CA SER A 279 -13.00 -16.87 -8.39
C SER A 279 -12.27 -16.35 -9.64
N GLU A 280 -12.67 -15.22 -10.17
CA GLU A 280 -12.02 -14.57 -11.29
C GLU A 280 -10.56 -14.18 -10.97
N VAL A 281 -10.28 -13.74 -9.74
CA VAL A 281 -8.90 -13.46 -9.28
C VAL A 281 -8.07 -14.75 -9.27
N ILE A 282 -8.65 -15.86 -8.84
CA ILE A 282 -7.96 -17.17 -8.82
C ILE A 282 -7.64 -17.61 -10.24
N LYS A 283 -8.62 -17.60 -11.13
CA LYS A 283 -8.46 -17.95 -12.55
C LYS A 283 -7.37 -17.13 -13.22
N MET A 284 -7.35 -15.83 -12.94
CA MET A 284 -6.31 -14.93 -13.39
C MET A 284 -4.92 -15.31 -12.88
N SER A 285 -4.82 -15.69 -11.60
CA SER A 285 -3.56 -16.09 -10.97
C SER A 285 -2.98 -17.39 -11.53
N VAL A 286 -3.79 -18.20 -12.21
CA VAL A 286 -3.39 -19.43 -12.91
C VAL A 286 -3.40 -19.27 -14.43
N GLU A 287 -3.34 -18.04 -14.94
CA GLU A 287 -3.17 -17.69 -16.36
C GLU A 287 -4.32 -18.17 -17.26
N ILE A 288 -5.56 -18.21 -16.76
CA ILE A 288 -6.73 -18.48 -17.60
C ILE A 288 -7.06 -17.20 -18.40
N PRO A 289 -7.07 -17.26 -19.75
CA PRO A 289 -7.18 -16.06 -20.60
C PRO A 289 -8.48 -15.27 -20.41
N GLU A 290 -9.58 -15.96 -20.16
CA GLU A 290 -10.89 -15.34 -19.90
C GLU A 290 -11.40 -15.74 -18.51
N PRO A 291 -11.11 -14.95 -17.46
CA PRO A 291 -11.42 -15.34 -16.09
C PRO A 291 -12.90 -15.15 -15.73
N LYS A 292 -13.83 -15.41 -16.64
CA LYS A 292 -15.28 -15.38 -16.36
C LYS A 292 -15.70 -16.56 -15.50
N LYS A 293 -16.63 -16.31 -14.58
CA LYS A 293 -17.22 -17.35 -13.74
C LYS A 293 -18.24 -18.16 -14.54
N TYR A 294 -18.23 -19.49 -14.35
CA TYR A 294 -19.21 -20.41 -14.93
C TYR A 294 -20.21 -20.91 -13.88
N PRO A 295 -21.44 -21.30 -14.27
CA PRO A 295 -22.42 -21.87 -13.34
C PRO A 295 -21.86 -23.10 -12.59
N GLY A 296 -22.03 -23.10 -11.27
CA GLY A 296 -21.58 -24.18 -10.39
C GLY A 296 -20.13 -24.06 -9.90
N GLU A 297 -19.37 -23.10 -10.39
CA GLU A 297 -18.07 -22.75 -9.81
C GLU A 297 -18.22 -22.01 -8.48
N PRO A 298 -17.21 -22.08 -7.58
CA PRO A 298 -17.22 -21.31 -6.36
C PRO A 298 -17.23 -19.81 -6.65
N ASP A 299 -17.80 -19.03 -5.75
CA ASP A 299 -17.81 -17.56 -5.84
C ASP A 299 -16.52 -16.95 -5.31
N PHE A 300 -16.03 -17.51 -4.19
CA PHE A 300 -14.83 -17.01 -3.53
C PHE A 300 -13.92 -18.13 -3.05
N ALA A 301 -12.65 -17.79 -2.87
CA ALA A 301 -11.71 -18.54 -2.05
C ALA A 301 -11.16 -17.63 -0.94
N ALA A 302 -11.05 -18.17 0.28
CA ALA A 302 -10.43 -17.49 1.40
C ALA A 302 -9.24 -18.29 1.94
N LEU A 303 -8.10 -17.65 2.03
CA LEU A 303 -6.87 -18.18 2.61
C LEU A 303 -6.78 -17.76 4.08
N PHE A 304 -6.69 -18.73 4.98
CA PHE A 304 -6.50 -18.50 6.40
C PHE A 304 -5.08 -18.89 6.78
N SER A 305 -4.29 -17.91 7.16
CA SER A 305 -2.94 -18.10 7.63
C SER A 305 -2.95 -18.38 9.13
N ILE A 306 -2.46 -19.54 9.54
CA ILE A 306 -2.32 -19.90 10.95
C ILE A 306 -0.87 -20.22 11.30
N SER A 307 -0.45 -19.86 12.50
CA SER A 307 0.89 -20.16 12.99
C SER A 307 0.92 -20.46 14.47
N GLY A 308 1.93 -21.22 14.90
CA GLY A 308 2.09 -21.61 16.29
C GLY A 308 3.53 -21.91 16.68
N LYS A 309 3.83 -21.78 18.00
CA LYS A 309 5.12 -22.16 18.58
C LYS A 309 5.32 -23.69 18.66
N SER A 310 4.26 -24.47 18.44
CA SER A 310 4.28 -25.94 18.47
C SER A 310 3.20 -26.50 17.56
N GLU A 311 3.39 -27.74 17.11
CA GLU A 311 2.39 -28.49 16.33
C GLU A 311 1.05 -28.64 17.09
N LYS A 312 1.10 -28.82 18.41
CA LYS A 312 -0.10 -28.88 19.25
C LYS A 312 -0.93 -27.61 19.14
N LEU A 313 -0.28 -26.44 19.19
CA LEU A 313 -0.97 -25.15 19.08
C LEU A 313 -1.50 -24.94 17.66
N LEU A 314 -0.72 -25.31 16.64
CA LEU A 314 -1.15 -25.20 15.24
C LEU A 314 -2.40 -26.06 15.00
N LYS A 315 -2.40 -27.31 15.46
CA LYS A 315 -3.52 -28.23 15.32
C LYS A 315 -4.79 -27.74 16.04
N ALA A 316 -4.65 -27.20 17.26
CA ALA A 316 -5.79 -26.63 17.97
C ALA A 316 -6.42 -25.45 17.21
N LYS A 317 -5.61 -24.59 16.61
CA LYS A 317 -6.11 -23.49 15.76
C LYS A 317 -6.83 -24.00 14.53
N GLU A 318 -6.29 -25.02 13.85
CA GLU A 318 -6.90 -25.67 12.72
C GLU A 318 -8.27 -26.27 13.05
N GLU A 319 -8.37 -26.95 14.19
CA GLU A 319 -9.61 -27.55 14.71
C GLU A 319 -10.68 -26.44 14.94
N ILE A 320 -10.32 -25.32 15.56
CA ILE A 320 -11.24 -24.18 15.77
C ILE A 320 -11.73 -23.61 14.44
N VAL A 321 -10.85 -23.40 13.47
CA VAL A 321 -11.25 -22.92 12.13
C VAL A 321 -12.22 -23.91 11.49
N SER A 322 -11.93 -25.23 11.56
CA SER A 322 -12.78 -26.27 11.02
C SER A 322 -14.17 -26.29 11.66
N GLU A 323 -14.24 -26.18 12.98
CA GLU A 323 -15.51 -26.11 13.72
C GLU A 323 -16.36 -24.89 13.29
N ARG A 324 -15.75 -23.70 13.13
CA ARG A 324 -16.47 -22.52 12.68
C ARG A 324 -17.02 -22.68 11.25
N ILE A 325 -16.24 -23.25 10.36
CA ILE A 325 -16.72 -23.57 8.99
C ILE A 325 -17.87 -24.59 9.02
N GLN A 326 -17.78 -25.63 9.85
CA GLN A 326 -18.87 -26.59 10.02
C GLN A 326 -20.15 -25.91 10.56
N ASP A 327 -20.02 -24.99 11.51
CA ASP A 327 -21.17 -24.26 12.05
C ASP A 327 -21.82 -23.34 10.99
N LEU A 328 -21.02 -22.71 10.12
CA LEU A 328 -21.55 -21.98 8.97
C LEU A 328 -22.30 -22.92 7.98
N ASN A 329 -21.75 -24.09 7.71
CA ASN A 329 -22.40 -25.08 6.86
C ASN A 329 -23.72 -25.60 7.46
N LYS A 330 -23.80 -25.80 8.79
CA LYS A 330 -25.09 -26.12 9.48
C LYS A 330 -26.12 -24.99 9.35
N LYS A 331 -25.67 -23.74 9.19
CA LYS A 331 -26.53 -22.59 8.93
C LYS A 331 -26.89 -22.42 7.43
N GLY A 332 -26.64 -23.43 6.61
CA GLY A 332 -27.00 -23.46 5.19
C GLY A 332 -25.98 -22.86 4.23
N LYS A 333 -24.77 -22.51 4.71
CA LYS A 333 -23.68 -22.09 3.83
C LYS A 333 -23.05 -23.30 3.16
N LYS A 334 -22.44 -23.11 1.98
CA LYS A 334 -21.74 -24.17 1.27
C LYS A 334 -20.25 -23.82 1.15
N ILE A 335 -19.46 -24.33 2.12
CA ILE A 335 -18.04 -24.03 2.24
C ILE A 335 -17.26 -25.33 2.36
N ILE A 336 -16.23 -25.50 1.53
CA ILE A 336 -15.29 -26.62 1.59
C ILE A 336 -13.97 -26.10 2.15
N LEU A 337 -13.49 -26.67 3.25
CA LEU A 337 -12.20 -26.33 3.85
C LEU A 337 -11.18 -27.42 3.50
N VAL A 338 -10.03 -26.99 2.97
CA VAL A 338 -8.92 -27.88 2.58
C VAL A 338 -7.58 -27.29 3.02
N ASP A 339 -6.55 -28.13 3.08
CA ASP A 339 -5.17 -27.66 3.18
C ASP A 339 -4.74 -27.02 1.86
N ALA A 340 -4.22 -25.78 1.92
CA ALA A 340 -3.86 -25.06 0.71
C ALA A 340 -2.68 -25.70 -0.05
N ASP A 341 -1.70 -26.26 0.66
CA ASP A 341 -0.55 -26.93 0.03
C ASP A 341 -0.96 -28.25 -0.63
N GLU A 342 -1.88 -29.01 -0.02
CA GLU A 342 -2.45 -30.22 -0.61
C GLU A 342 -3.26 -29.88 -1.88
N PHE A 343 -4.07 -28.81 -1.82
CA PHE A 343 -4.83 -28.32 -2.97
C PHE A 343 -3.92 -27.93 -4.13
N VAL A 344 -2.88 -27.15 -3.88
CA VAL A 344 -1.89 -26.74 -4.87
C VAL A 344 -1.21 -27.94 -5.52
N LYS A 345 -0.84 -28.96 -4.73
CA LYS A 345 -0.24 -30.20 -5.24
C LYS A 345 -1.21 -31.01 -6.08
N LEU A 346 -2.46 -31.19 -5.61
CA LEU A 346 -3.48 -31.98 -6.27
C LEU A 346 -3.81 -31.43 -7.67
N PHE A 347 -3.90 -30.12 -7.81
CA PHE A 347 -4.23 -29.45 -9.08
C PHE A 347 -2.99 -29.02 -9.87
N ASN A 348 -1.78 -29.40 -9.42
CA ASN A 348 -0.50 -29.04 -10.05
C ASN A 348 -0.38 -27.51 -10.33
N LEU A 349 -0.86 -26.69 -9.40
CA LEU A 349 -0.81 -25.26 -9.55
C LEU A 349 0.61 -24.74 -9.30
N ARG A 350 1.02 -23.72 -10.06
CA ARG A 350 2.31 -23.07 -9.89
C ARG A 350 2.32 -22.02 -8.76
N VAL A 351 1.15 -21.72 -8.21
CA VAL A 351 0.99 -20.75 -7.13
C VAL A 351 1.41 -21.37 -5.81
N ARG A 352 2.31 -20.74 -5.09
CA ARG A 352 2.71 -21.13 -3.73
C ARG A 352 2.04 -20.21 -2.73
N CYS A 353 1.28 -20.78 -1.79
CA CYS A 353 0.74 -20.07 -0.64
C CYS A 353 1.82 -19.97 0.44
N HIS A 354 2.68 -18.94 0.37
CA HIS A 354 3.69 -18.70 1.39
C HIS A 354 3.30 -17.49 2.25
N LEU A 355 3.30 -17.69 3.57
CA LEU A 355 3.00 -16.66 4.56
C LEU A 355 4.09 -15.58 4.66
N ASP A 356 5.31 -15.91 4.28
CA ASP A 356 6.48 -15.08 4.56
C ASP A 356 7.10 -14.46 3.30
N LEU A 357 6.63 -14.81 2.11
CA LEU A 357 7.15 -14.26 0.86
C LEU A 357 6.29 -13.09 0.39
N PRO A 358 6.90 -11.99 -0.06
CA PRO A 358 6.21 -11.00 -0.87
C PRO A 358 5.63 -11.72 -2.09
N ALA A 359 4.31 -11.73 -2.22
CA ALA A 359 3.66 -12.37 -3.34
C ALA A 359 3.97 -11.61 -4.64
N VAL A 360 4.30 -12.34 -5.69
CA VAL A 360 4.44 -11.79 -7.03
C VAL A 360 3.13 -12.05 -7.76
N ILE A 361 2.37 -10.98 -8.00
CA ILE A 361 1.15 -11.03 -8.80
C ILE A 361 1.54 -10.68 -10.24
N LEU A 362 2.31 -11.55 -10.89
CA LEU A 362 2.81 -11.30 -12.26
C LEU A 362 1.66 -11.15 -13.25
N SER A 363 0.64 -11.97 -13.14
CA SER A 363 -0.52 -11.92 -14.03
C SER A 363 -1.34 -10.62 -13.92
N LEU A 364 -1.24 -9.87 -12.83
CA LEU A 364 -1.84 -8.53 -12.73
C LEU A 364 -1.05 -7.48 -13.50
N VAL A 365 0.23 -7.70 -13.75
CA VAL A 365 1.16 -6.73 -14.37
C VAL A 365 1.32 -6.96 -15.88
N GLU A 366 0.81 -8.07 -16.43
CA GLU A 366 0.83 -8.36 -17.88
C GLU A 366 -0.12 -7.45 -18.67
N TYR A 367 -1.08 -6.84 -17.99
CA TYR A 367 -1.94 -5.78 -18.54
C TYR A 367 -1.29 -4.43 -18.30
N SER A 368 -1.42 -3.53 -19.26
CA SER A 368 -0.82 -2.19 -19.17
C SER A 368 -1.47 -1.30 -18.11
N GLY A 369 -2.69 -1.63 -17.67
CA GLY A 369 -3.47 -0.88 -16.68
C GLY A 369 -4.01 -1.74 -15.55
N LEU A 370 -3.87 -1.23 -14.31
CA LEU A 370 -4.43 -1.78 -13.10
C LEU A 370 -4.89 -0.67 -12.18
N THR A 371 -6.14 -0.70 -11.77
CA THR A 371 -6.68 0.22 -10.77
C THR A 371 -7.59 -0.50 -9.78
N TRP A 372 -7.91 0.15 -8.66
CA TRP A 372 -8.86 -0.36 -7.70
C TRP A 372 -9.44 0.73 -6.80
N PHE A 373 -10.64 0.50 -6.31
CA PHE A 373 -11.13 1.20 -5.13
C PHE A 373 -10.69 0.44 -3.87
N GLY A 374 -9.66 0.93 -3.19
CA GLY A 374 -9.19 0.32 -1.94
C GLY A 374 -9.80 1.02 -0.73
N SER A 375 -10.48 0.28 0.15
CA SER A 375 -11.13 0.87 1.31
C SER A 375 -11.07 0.02 2.56
N TYR A 376 -11.14 0.69 3.72
CA TYR A 376 -11.59 0.10 4.97
C TYR A 376 -13.11 -0.01 4.93
N ALA A 377 -13.65 -1.18 5.28
CA ALA A 377 -15.07 -1.48 5.19
C ALA A 377 -15.65 -1.98 6.53
N PRO A 378 -16.89 -1.58 6.87
CA PRO A 378 -17.59 -2.19 7.99
C PRO A 378 -17.91 -3.65 7.66
N THR A 379 -17.44 -4.59 8.49
CA THR A 379 -17.55 -6.03 8.18
C THR A 379 -18.99 -6.54 8.07
N HIS A 380 -19.94 -5.89 8.75
CA HIS A 380 -21.37 -6.23 8.66
C HIS A 380 -22.04 -5.77 7.35
N LYS A 381 -21.34 -5.00 6.53
CA LYS A 381 -21.82 -4.52 5.22
C LYS A 381 -21.25 -5.30 4.03
N LEU A 382 -20.38 -6.29 4.28
CA LEU A 382 -19.67 -7.00 3.20
C LEU A 382 -20.63 -7.66 2.22
N GLU A 383 -21.71 -8.28 2.67
CA GLU A 383 -22.69 -8.93 1.81
C GLU A 383 -23.33 -7.92 0.85
N THR A 384 -23.81 -6.79 1.37
CA THR A 384 -24.41 -5.70 0.57
C THR A 384 -23.41 -5.09 -0.41
N LEU A 385 -22.15 -4.90 0.03
CA LEU A 385 -21.08 -4.38 -0.82
C LEU A 385 -20.79 -5.33 -1.97
N ILE A 386 -20.69 -6.63 -1.70
CA ILE A 386 -20.42 -7.66 -2.70
C ILE A 386 -21.54 -7.67 -3.74
N GLU A 387 -22.81 -7.76 -3.33
CA GLU A 387 -23.95 -7.79 -4.25
C GLU A 387 -24.00 -6.57 -5.17
N LYS A 388 -23.84 -5.37 -4.61
CA LYS A 388 -23.91 -4.13 -5.37
C LYS A 388 -22.72 -3.98 -6.34
N VAL A 389 -21.54 -4.31 -5.88
CA VAL A 389 -20.33 -4.13 -6.70
C VAL A 389 -20.20 -5.23 -7.75
N ASP A 390 -20.55 -6.47 -7.43
CA ASP A 390 -20.58 -7.58 -8.40
C ASP A 390 -21.56 -7.25 -9.54
N LYS A 391 -22.74 -6.71 -9.20
CA LYS A 391 -23.71 -6.24 -10.20
C LYS A 391 -23.11 -5.15 -11.10
N LEU A 392 -22.37 -4.18 -10.55
CA LEU A 392 -21.72 -3.15 -11.36
C LEU A 392 -20.68 -3.72 -12.34
N PHE A 393 -19.91 -4.70 -11.93
CA PHE A 393 -19.00 -5.41 -12.82
C PHE A 393 -19.74 -6.08 -13.97
N HIS A 394 -20.81 -6.83 -13.66
CA HIS A 394 -21.62 -7.50 -14.69
C HIS A 394 -22.32 -6.53 -15.64
N ASP A 395 -22.89 -5.43 -15.11
CA ASP A 395 -23.58 -4.39 -15.92
C ASP A 395 -22.61 -3.71 -16.92
N HIS A 396 -21.27 -3.79 -16.69
CA HIS A 396 -20.24 -3.21 -17.55
C HIS A 396 -19.42 -4.26 -18.32
N ASP A 397 -19.82 -5.54 -18.28
CA ASP A 397 -19.11 -6.67 -18.91
C ASP A 397 -17.61 -6.76 -18.51
N VAL A 398 -17.32 -6.45 -17.24
CA VAL A 398 -15.97 -6.54 -16.65
C VAL A 398 -15.96 -7.70 -15.63
N PRO A 399 -14.91 -8.55 -15.62
CA PRO A 399 -14.81 -9.61 -14.61
C PRO A 399 -14.82 -9.07 -13.18
N SER A 400 -15.57 -9.73 -12.29
CA SER A 400 -15.77 -9.30 -10.90
C SER A 400 -14.57 -9.62 -10.03
N PHE A 401 -13.55 -8.77 -10.03
CA PHE A 401 -12.35 -8.95 -9.19
C PHE A 401 -12.52 -8.24 -7.85
N ILE A 402 -12.87 -9.01 -6.82
CA ILE A 402 -13.03 -8.52 -5.45
C ILE A 402 -12.01 -9.18 -4.55
N TYR A 403 -11.25 -8.36 -3.84
CA TYR A 403 -10.33 -8.79 -2.79
C TYR A 403 -10.78 -8.24 -1.43
N MET A 404 -10.76 -9.10 -0.41
CA MET A 404 -11.17 -8.73 0.95
C MET A 404 -10.20 -9.28 1.98
N LYS A 405 -10.13 -8.60 3.14
CA LYS A 405 -9.39 -9.03 4.33
C LYS A 405 -10.16 -8.74 5.59
N SER A 406 -9.86 -9.52 6.64
CA SER A 406 -10.19 -9.15 8.01
C SER A 406 -9.02 -8.40 8.64
N MET A 407 -9.32 -7.39 9.47
CA MET A 407 -8.33 -6.53 10.11
C MET A 407 -8.57 -6.48 11.62
N LYS A 408 -7.48 -6.52 12.42
CA LYS A 408 -7.52 -6.38 13.89
C LYS A 408 -8.63 -7.22 14.53
N SER A 409 -8.51 -8.54 14.43
CA SER A 409 -9.50 -9.49 14.97
C SER A 409 -10.93 -9.20 14.53
N GLY A 410 -11.12 -8.89 13.24
CA GLY A 410 -12.46 -8.65 12.67
C GLY A 410 -13.07 -7.29 12.98
N HIS A 411 -12.32 -6.39 13.64
CA HIS A 411 -12.83 -5.07 14.02
C HIS A 411 -13.30 -4.26 12.81
N TYR A 412 -12.59 -4.35 11.68
CA TYR A 412 -13.00 -3.83 10.38
C TYR A 412 -12.43 -4.73 9.28
N GLY A 413 -12.86 -4.51 8.06
CA GLY A 413 -12.38 -5.24 6.90
C GLY A 413 -11.71 -4.35 5.86
N ILE A 414 -11.09 -4.98 4.88
CA ILE A 414 -10.74 -4.38 3.61
C ILE A 414 -11.74 -4.86 2.57
N PHE A 415 -12.22 -3.95 1.76
CA PHE A 415 -12.99 -4.23 0.56
C PHE A 415 -12.33 -3.54 -0.63
N ARG A 416 -11.94 -4.33 -1.63
CA ARG A 416 -11.14 -3.84 -2.76
C ARG A 416 -11.63 -4.47 -4.06
N PRO A 417 -12.55 -3.82 -4.77
CA PRO A 417 -12.77 -4.07 -6.19
C PRO A 417 -11.53 -3.69 -7.00
N ILE A 418 -11.08 -4.60 -7.86
CA ILE A 418 -9.87 -4.45 -8.68
C ILE A 418 -10.28 -4.51 -10.14
N ILE A 419 -9.72 -3.63 -10.97
CA ILE A 419 -9.99 -3.55 -12.40
C ILE A 419 -8.68 -3.63 -13.16
N ARG A 420 -8.59 -4.56 -14.10
CA ARG A 420 -7.50 -4.63 -15.08
C ARG A 420 -8.03 -4.13 -16.41
N TYR A 421 -7.19 -3.43 -17.15
CA TYR A 421 -7.55 -2.88 -18.45
C TYR A 421 -6.33 -2.68 -19.33
N ASN A 422 -6.56 -2.46 -20.63
CA ASN A 422 -5.51 -2.20 -21.58
C ASN A 422 -5.48 -0.70 -21.91
N LYS A 423 -4.48 0.03 -21.41
CA LYS A 423 -4.30 1.47 -21.67
C LYS A 423 -4.16 1.81 -23.16
N PHE A 424 -3.79 0.84 -24.00
CA PHE A 424 -3.59 1.04 -25.44
C PHE A 424 -4.83 0.73 -26.27
N LYS A 425 -5.92 0.26 -25.64
CA LYS A 425 -7.18 -0.01 -26.32
C LYS A 425 -8.09 1.22 -26.22
N GLU A 426 -8.42 1.77 -27.38
CA GLU A 426 -9.26 2.97 -27.50
C GLU A 426 -10.60 2.82 -26.76
N GLY A 427 -10.94 3.82 -25.93
CA GLY A 427 -12.19 3.86 -25.15
C GLY A 427 -12.25 2.99 -23.89
N GLU A 428 -11.30 2.05 -23.67
CA GLU A 428 -11.34 1.18 -22.50
C GLU A 428 -11.04 1.94 -21.22
N GLU A 429 -10.09 2.87 -21.23
CA GLU A 429 -9.75 3.69 -20.06
C GLU A 429 -10.95 4.54 -19.59
N GLU A 430 -11.70 5.16 -20.48
CA GLU A 430 -12.91 5.93 -20.16
C GLU A 430 -14.02 5.03 -19.58
N GLN A 431 -14.22 3.84 -20.15
CA GLN A 431 -15.15 2.84 -19.64
C GLN A 431 -14.80 2.44 -18.20
N ILE A 432 -13.52 2.17 -17.95
CA ILE A 432 -13.03 1.76 -16.63
C ILE A 432 -13.12 2.89 -15.62
N HIS A 433 -12.82 4.13 -16.01
CA HIS A 433 -13.01 5.29 -15.16
C HIS A 433 -14.48 5.44 -14.73
N THR A 434 -15.41 5.27 -15.68
CA THR A 434 -16.86 5.31 -15.40
C THR A 434 -17.29 4.23 -14.42
N LEU A 435 -16.79 3.00 -14.58
CA LEU A 435 -17.08 1.90 -13.65
C LEU A 435 -16.49 2.17 -12.26
N LEU A 436 -15.23 2.59 -12.19
CA LEU A 436 -14.54 2.90 -10.94
C LEU A 436 -15.23 4.04 -10.18
N ASP A 437 -15.75 5.03 -10.89
CA ASP A 437 -16.51 6.14 -10.34
C ASP A 437 -17.80 5.65 -9.65
N LYS A 438 -18.58 4.78 -10.31
CA LYS A 438 -19.79 4.17 -9.75
C LYS A 438 -19.49 3.25 -8.57
N ILE A 439 -18.42 2.44 -8.65
CA ILE A 439 -17.96 1.61 -7.54
C ILE A 439 -17.61 2.48 -6.34
N THR A 440 -16.87 3.57 -6.57
CA THR A 440 -16.49 4.53 -5.52
C THR A 440 -17.70 5.10 -4.81
N ASP A 441 -18.69 5.61 -5.55
CA ASP A 441 -19.90 6.15 -4.97
C ASP A 441 -20.70 5.11 -4.17
N THR A 442 -20.84 3.90 -4.70
CA THR A 442 -21.52 2.78 -4.05
C THR A 442 -20.83 2.42 -2.73
N CYS A 443 -19.53 2.24 -2.75
CA CYS A 443 -18.78 1.87 -1.56
C CYS A 443 -18.82 2.95 -0.47
N ILE A 444 -18.67 4.23 -0.84
CA ILE A 444 -18.75 5.35 0.10
C ILE A 444 -20.17 5.47 0.70
N GLN A 445 -21.23 5.22 -0.08
CA GLN A 445 -22.61 5.20 0.43
C GLN A 445 -22.83 4.10 1.47
N GLU A 446 -22.18 2.95 1.32
CA GLU A 446 -22.24 1.85 2.28
C GLU A 446 -21.27 2.01 3.48
N GLY A 447 -20.58 3.15 3.60
CA GLY A 447 -19.72 3.48 4.74
C GLY A 447 -18.28 3.05 4.60
N CYS A 448 -17.84 2.69 3.41
CA CYS A 448 -16.42 2.45 3.15
C CYS A 448 -15.62 3.74 3.21
N ILE A 449 -14.39 3.65 3.76
CA ILE A 449 -13.44 4.76 3.83
C ILE A 449 -12.24 4.43 2.95
N PRO A 450 -12.05 5.13 1.81
CA PRO A 450 -10.93 4.85 0.92
C PRO A 450 -9.58 5.19 1.55
N TYR A 451 -8.55 4.47 1.13
CA TYR A 451 -7.15 4.74 1.44
C TYR A 451 -6.33 4.76 0.14
N LYS A 452 -5.14 5.39 0.14
CA LYS A 452 -4.33 5.64 -1.08
C LYS A 452 -5.17 6.34 -2.16
N THR A 453 -5.79 7.44 -1.78
CA THR A 453 -6.82 8.13 -2.54
C THR A 453 -6.21 8.92 -3.69
N PRO A 454 -6.55 8.64 -4.97
CA PRO A 454 -6.14 9.48 -6.09
C PRO A 454 -6.77 10.88 -6.01
N ALA A 455 -6.18 11.85 -6.71
CA ALA A 455 -6.61 13.24 -6.64
C ALA A 455 -8.08 13.42 -7.07
N TRP A 456 -8.54 12.76 -8.14
CA TRP A 456 -9.92 12.86 -8.61
C TRP A 456 -10.96 12.36 -7.58
N MET A 457 -10.62 11.38 -6.77
CA MET A 457 -11.51 10.83 -5.74
C MET A 457 -11.64 11.77 -4.53
N THR A 458 -10.62 12.60 -4.26
CA THR A 458 -10.63 13.51 -3.11
C THR A 458 -11.74 14.54 -3.19
N GLU A 459 -12.09 15.01 -4.37
CA GLU A 459 -13.21 15.95 -4.56
C GLU A 459 -14.55 15.35 -4.11
N LYS A 460 -14.80 14.08 -4.43
CA LYS A 460 -15.99 13.37 -3.96
C LYS A 460 -16.02 13.22 -2.44
N LEU A 461 -14.87 12.91 -1.85
CA LEU A 461 -14.72 12.74 -0.42
C LEU A 461 -14.91 14.04 0.35
N ARG A 462 -14.31 15.15 -0.10
CA ARG A 462 -14.41 16.46 0.57
C ARG A 462 -15.85 16.88 0.82
N LYS A 463 -16.79 16.53 -0.06
CA LYS A 463 -18.22 16.82 0.09
C LYS A 463 -18.89 16.04 1.24
N LYS A 464 -18.25 14.96 1.73
CA LYS A 464 -18.78 14.06 2.77
C LYS A 464 -17.97 14.12 4.08
N ILE A 465 -16.78 14.71 4.05
CA ILE A 465 -15.92 14.84 5.22
C ILE A 465 -16.42 16.00 6.11
N ASN A 466 -16.29 15.80 7.42
CA ASN A 466 -16.60 16.84 8.40
C ASN A 466 -15.78 18.12 8.13
N PRO A 467 -16.39 19.32 8.03
CA PRO A 467 -15.68 20.56 7.72
C PRO A 467 -14.56 20.89 8.73
N GLY A 468 -14.76 20.57 10.01
CA GLY A 468 -13.73 20.76 11.04
C GLY A 468 -12.50 19.88 10.82
N TRP A 469 -12.68 18.66 10.29
CA TRP A 469 -11.57 17.79 9.90
C TRP A 469 -10.77 18.42 8.75
N ILE A 470 -11.45 18.95 7.72
CA ILE A 470 -10.81 19.61 6.58
C ILE A 470 -9.99 20.83 7.08
N THR A 471 -10.60 21.68 7.93
CA THR A 471 -9.91 22.84 8.51
C THR A 471 -8.66 22.44 9.30
N LEU A 472 -8.74 21.37 10.09
CA LEU A 472 -7.58 20.86 10.85
C LEU A 472 -6.50 20.33 9.91
N PHE A 473 -6.89 19.55 8.90
CA PHE A 473 -5.99 18.98 7.90
C PHE A 473 -5.21 20.08 7.16
N GLU A 474 -5.90 21.12 6.68
CA GLU A 474 -5.29 22.26 5.97
C GLU A 474 -4.32 23.04 6.88
N LYS A 475 -4.71 23.29 8.14
CA LYS A 475 -3.82 23.96 9.12
C LYS A 475 -2.54 23.15 9.40
N VAL A 476 -2.65 21.83 9.51
CA VAL A 476 -1.48 20.95 9.70
C VAL A 476 -0.56 21.02 8.48
N LYS A 477 -1.13 20.94 7.27
CA LYS A 477 -0.35 21.07 6.03
C LYS A 477 0.35 22.41 5.94
N GLU A 478 -0.36 23.52 6.17
CA GLU A 478 0.20 24.87 6.15
C GLU A 478 1.32 25.04 7.19
N CYS A 479 1.16 24.48 8.38
CA CYS A 479 2.18 24.54 9.43
C CYS A 479 3.47 23.79 9.05
N LEU A 480 3.35 22.60 8.44
CA LEU A 480 4.50 21.74 8.12
C LEU A 480 5.14 22.06 6.76
N ASP A 481 4.37 22.61 5.83
CA ASP A 481 4.82 22.91 4.46
C ASP A 481 4.11 24.16 3.91
N PRO A 482 4.45 25.35 4.43
CA PRO A 482 3.77 26.61 4.10
C PRO A 482 3.91 27.05 2.64
N ASN A 483 4.92 26.54 1.93
CA ASN A 483 5.14 26.83 0.50
C ASN A 483 4.62 25.72 -0.42
N ASN A 484 3.94 24.70 0.13
CA ASN A 484 3.35 23.57 -0.58
C ASN A 484 4.33 22.89 -1.56
N ILE A 485 5.57 22.63 -1.08
CA ILE A 485 6.60 21.99 -1.91
C ILE A 485 6.51 20.47 -1.92
N PHE A 486 5.99 19.85 -0.85
CA PHE A 486 5.93 18.40 -0.73
C PHE A 486 4.70 17.82 -1.42
N ASN A 487 4.92 17.08 -2.50
CA ASN A 487 3.92 16.34 -3.30
C ASN A 487 2.60 17.12 -3.52
N PRO A 488 2.66 18.35 -4.05
CA PRO A 488 1.48 19.18 -4.24
C PRO A 488 0.46 18.56 -5.21
N GLY A 489 -0.79 19.05 -5.15
CA GLY A 489 -1.91 18.50 -5.96
C GLY A 489 -2.56 17.26 -5.35
N ARG A 490 -2.21 16.89 -4.09
CA ARG A 490 -2.91 15.85 -3.33
C ARG A 490 -4.00 16.50 -2.48
N TRP A 491 -5.11 15.78 -2.30
CA TRP A 491 -6.25 16.25 -1.51
C TRP A 491 -6.83 17.60 -1.94
N ASN A 492 -6.58 18.03 -3.19
CA ASN A 492 -7.00 19.33 -3.73
C ASN A 492 -6.58 20.50 -2.81
N ILE A 493 -5.37 20.46 -2.29
CA ILE A 493 -4.71 21.57 -1.62
C ILE A 493 -3.81 22.24 -2.65
N GLU A 494 -4.15 23.51 -2.95
CA GLU A 494 -3.40 24.37 -3.85
C GLU A 494 -2.21 25.06 -3.16
#